data_5d9581cb60c0016173caf9ee4238c22d
#
_entry.id   5d9581cb60c0016173caf9ee4238c22d
#
_cell.length_a   1.000
_cell.length_b   1.000
_cell.length_c   1.000
_cell.angle_alpha   90.00
_cell.angle_beta   90.00
_cell.angle_gamma   90.00
#
_symmetry.space_group_name_H-M   'P 1'
#
loop_
_entity.id
_entity.type
_entity.pdbx_description
1 polymer ?
#
loop_
_entity_poly.entity_id
_entity_poly.type
_entity_poly.pdbx_seq_one_letter_code
_entity_poly.pdbx_strand_id
1 'polypeptide(L)'
;MNLVNEAVIENLRENTKRLLDVYEDFGLNKTPKNISEDISGLLETAIERNVEGAIAPKVDSEPDIRYNGTAVEIKTSAGTNWRGGTFSKRPGYYIFVTYELDENN
;
A
#
# COMPACT_ATOMS: atom_id res chain seq x y z
N MET A 1 -14.40 7.12 8.35
CA MET A 1 -13.03 6.59 8.54
C MET A 1 -12.12 7.22 7.48
N ASN A 2 -11.20 8.05 7.92
CA ASN A 2 -10.26 8.70 7.00
C ASN A 2 -8.84 8.23 7.29
N LEU A 3 -8.43 7.13 6.65
CA LEU A 3 -7.11 6.55 6.83
C LEU A 3 -6.09 7.09 5.83
N VAL A 4 -6.54 7.80 4.80
CA VAL A 4 -5.67 8.32 3.75
C VAL A 4 -5.75 9.85 3.77
N ASN A 5 -5.10 10.46 4.76
CA ASN A 5 -5.00 11.91 4.89
C ASN A 5 -3.78 12.44 4.13
N GLU A 6 -3.61 13.76 4.12
CA GLU A 6 -2.49 14.39 3.41
C GLU A 6 -1.13 13.92 3.90
N ALA A 7 -0.97 13.74 5.21
CA ALA A 7 0.28 13.27 5.79
C ALA A 7 0.62 11.86 5.34
N VAL A 8 -0.39 10.98 5.25
CA VAL A 8 -0.21 9.61 4.75
C VAL A 8 0.22 9.64 3.29
N ILE A 9 -0.47 10.44 2.46
CA ILE A 9 -0.16 10.53 1.03
C ILE A 9 1.26 11.04 0.81
N GLU A 10 1.64 12.09 1.53
CA GLU A 10 2.97 12.68 1.39
C GLU A 10 4.07 11.71 1.84
N ASN A 11 3.84 11.03 2.96
CA ASN A 11 4.78 10.02 3.46
C ASN A 11 4.92 8.87 2.47
N LEU A 12 3.81 8.39 1.92
CA LEU A 12 3.82 7.33 0.91
C LEU A 12 4.60 7.75 -0.34
N ARG A 13 4.36 8.95 -0.85
CA ARG A 13 5.06 9.47 -2.04
C ARG A 13 6.56 9.55 -1.80
N GLU A 14 6.97 10.10 -0.68
CA GLU A 14 8.38 10.27 -0.34
C GLU A 14 9.08 8.93 -0.21
N ASN A 15 8.46 7.99 0.49
CA ASN A 15 9.05 6.67 0.68
C ASN A 15 9.01 5.81 -0.57
N THR A 16 8.01 5.97 -1.43
CA THR A 16 7.98 5.30 -2.73
C THR A 16 9.15 5.76 -3.60
N LYS A 17 9.44 7.05 -3.57
CA LYS A 17 10.58 7.61 -4.30
C LYS A 17 11.90 7.02 -3.82
N ARG A 18 12.07 6.92 -2.51
CA ARG A 18 13.26 6.28 -1.91
C ARG A 18 13.36 4.81 -2.30
N LEU A 19 12.24 4.11 -2.30
CA LEU A 19 12.19 2.71 -2.69
C LEU A 19 12.65 2.51 -4.13
N LEU A 20 12.17 3.34 -5.06
CA LEU A 20 12.58 3.26 -6.46
C LEU A 20 14.07 3.52 -6.63
N ASP A 21 14.62 4.45 -5.87
CA ASP A 21 16.07 4.71 -5.86
C ASP A 21 16.85 3.49 -5.39
N VAL A 22 16.36 2.79 -4.37
CA VAL A 22 16.97 1.55 -3.87
C VAL A 22 16.94 0.46 -4.94
N TYR A 23 15.80 0.28 -5.61
CA TYR A 23 15.69 -0.69 -6.70
C TYR A 23 16.72 -0.41 -7.79
N GLU A 24 16.87 0.85 -8.15
CA GLU A 24 17.81 1.25 -9.19
C GLU A 24 19.26 1.07 -8.72
N ASP A 25 19.59 1.53 -7.52
CA ASP A 25 20.95 1.48 -6.98
C ASP A 25 21.45 0.05 -6.81
N PHE A 26 20.58 -0.88 -6.44
CA PHE A 26 20.95 -2.27 -6.24
C PHE A 26 20.63 -3.17 -7.43
N GLY A 27 20.13 -2.60 -8.53
CA GLY A 27 19.80 -3.38 -9.72
C GLY A 27 18.68 -4.39 -9.50
N LEU A 28 17.73 -4.08 -8.61
CA LEU A 28 16.64 -4.99 -8.30
C LEU A 28 15.55 -4.96 -9.38
N ASN A 29 14.86 -6.08 -9.53
CA ASN A 29 13.85 -6.24 -10.57
C ASN A 29 12.52 -5.58 -10.17
N LYS A 30 12.10 -4.56 -10.95
CA LYS A 30 10.86 -3.82 -10.74
C LYS A 30 9.65 -4.53 -11.33
N THR A 31 9.38 -5.76 -10.89
CA THR A 31 8.18 -6.46 -11.35
C THR A 31 6.93 -5.87 -10.71
N PRO A 32 5.77 -5.94 -11.37
CA PRO A 32 4.52 -5.47 -10.78
C PRO A 32 4.24 -6.12 -9.41
N LYS A 33 4.56 -7.40 -9.27
CA LYS A 33 4.38 -8.08 -7.99
C LYS A 33 5.22 -7.47 -6.88
N ASN A 34 6.52 -7.29 -7.13
CA ASN A 34 7.43 -6.76 -6.14
C ASN A 34 7.07 -5.33 -5.74
N ILE A 35 6.80 -4.48 -6.72
CA ILE A 35 6.44 -3.09 -6.48
C ILE A 35 5.11 -2.98 -5.74
N SER A 36 4.11 -3.78 -6.13
CA SER A 36 2.80 -3.77 -5.48
C SER A 36 2.89 -4.16 -4.01
N GLU A 37 3.64 -5.19 -3.69
CA GLU A 37 3.84 -5.63 -2.31
C GLU A 37 4.54 -4.55 -1.48
N ASP A 38 5.56 -3.94 -2.05
CA ASP A 38 6.31 -2.89 -1.35
C ASP A 38 5.48 -1.63 -1.14
N ILE A 39 4.70 -1.20 -2.13
CA ILE A 39 3.82 -0.05 -2.00
C ILE A 39 2.76 -0.32 -0.92
N SER A 40 2.20 -1.51 -0.88
CA SER A 40 1.27 -1.89 0.18
C SER A 40 1.90 -1.76 1.56
N GLY A 41 3.12 -2.26 1.72
CA GLY A 41 3.86 -2.15 2.97
C GLY A 41 4.17 -0.70 3.36
N LEU A 42 4.53 0.13 2.38
CA LEU A 42 4.80 1.54 2.63
C LEU A 42 3.52 2.29 3.05
N LEU A 43 2.38 1.94 2.45
CA LEU A 43 1.10 2.54 2.83
C LEU A 43 0.70 2.13 4.23
N GLU A 44 0.84 0.85 4.58
CA GLU A 44 0.57 0.36 5.94
C GLU A 44 1.37 1.16 6.97
N THR A 45 2.66 1.34 6.71
CA THR A 45 3.55 2.07 7.60
C THR A 45 3.17 3.55 7.68
N ALA A 46 2.83 4.16 6.56
CA ALA A 46 2.41 5.56 6.51
C ALA A 46 1.14 5.78 7.32
N ILE A 47 0.17 4.88 7.21
CA ILE A 47 -1.08 4.95 7.97
C ILE A 47 -0.80 4.80 9.46
N GLU A 48 -0.03 3.78 9.84
CA GLU A 48 0.29 3.54 11.25
C GLU A 48 0.97 4.74 11.90
N ARG A 49 1.85 5.42 11.18
CA ARG A 49 2.61 6.57 11.69
C ARG A 49 1.81 7.87 11.73
N ASN A 50 0.81 8.01 10.90
CA ASN A 50 0.12 9.29 10.69
C ASN A 50 -1.37 9.29 11.03
N VAL A 51 -1.91 8.15 11.48
CA VAL A 51 -3.31 8.04 11.85
C VAL A 51 -3.40 7.43 13.24
N GLU A 52 -3.91 8.21 14.18
CA GLU A 52 -4.11 7.74 15.55
C GLU A 52 -5.13 6.60 15.57
N GLY A 53 -4.84 5.54 16.29
CA GLY A 53 -5.71 4.37 16.39
C GLY A 53 -5.50 3.33 15.30
N ALA A 54 -4.63 3.59 14.33
CA ALA A 54 -4.31 2.64 13.28
C ALA A 54 -3.06 1.83 13.64
N ILE A 55 -3.14 0.54 13.44
CA ILE A 55 -2.05 -0.41 13.69
C ILE A 55 -1.86 -1.27 12.44
N ALA A 56 -0.61 -1.46 12.04
CA ALA A 56 -0.24 -2.39 10.98
C ALA A 56 0.45 -3.61 11.60
N PRO A 57 -0.28 -4.71 11.84
CA PRO A 57 0.28 -5.87 12.56
C PRO A 57 1.44 -6.55 11.86
N LYS A 58 1.46 -6.54 10.53
CA LYS A 58 2.52 -7.13 9.69
C LYS A 58 2.75 -8.62 9.92
N VAL A 59 1.68 -9.34 10.17
CA VAL A 59 1.67 -10.81 10.26
C VAL A 59 0.54 -11.37 9.40
N ASP A 60 0.75 -12.54 8.80
CA ASP A 60 -0.16 -13.12 7.81
C ASP A 60 -1.57 -13.44 8.36
N SER A 61 -1.67 -13.71 9.65
CA SER A 61 -2.95 -14.04 10.28
C SER A 61 -3.81 -12.82 10.62
N GLU A 62 -3.28 -11.62 10.42
CA GLU A 62 -3.96 -10.37 10.74
C GLU A 62 -4.26 -9.58 9.47
N PRO A 63 -5.25 -8.67 9.50
CA PRO A 63 -5.48 -7.77 8.38
C PRO A 63 -4.31 -6.82 8.17
N ASP A 64 -4.29 -6.17 7.01
CA ASP A 64 -3.23 -5.20 6.70
C ASP A 64 -3.20 -4.05 7.70
N ILE A 65 -4.38 -3.56 8.07
CA ILE A 65 -4.55 -2.47 9.05
C ILE A 65 -5.68 -2.83 10.00
N ARG A 66 -5.53 -2.51 11.29
CA ARG A 66 -6.62 -2.44 12.25
C ARG A 66 -6.79 -1.00 12.69
N TYR A 67 -7.99 -0.48 12.48
CA TYR A 67 -8.32 0.88 12.89
C TYR A 67 -9.40 0.81 13.95
N ASN A 68 -9.02 1.07 15.22
CA ASN A 68 -9.93 0.95 16.37
C ASN A 68 -10.67 -0.40 16.38
N GLY A 69 -9.94 -1.46 16.06
CA GLY A 69 -10.49 -2.82 16.01
C GLY A 69 -11.12 -3.24 14.69
N THR A 70 -11.33 -2.31 13.77
CA THR A 70 -11.89 -2.62 12.45
C THR A 70 -10.79 -3.04 11.49
N ALA A 71 -11.00 -4.17 10.83
CA ALA A 71 -10.06 -4.70 9.85
C ALA A 71 -10.17 -3.94 8.52
N VAL A 72 -9.04 -3.54 7.97
CA VAL A 72 -8.96 -2.86 6.67
C VAL A 72 -7.91 -3.55 5.82
N GLU A 73 -8.26 -3.88 4.57
CA GLU A 73 -7.35 -4.52 3.64
C GLU A 73 -6.87 -3.52 2.59
N ILE A 74 -5.62 -3.66 2.18
CA ILE A 74 -5.02 -2.83 1.14
C ILE A 74 -4.84 -3.68 -0.11
N LYS A 75 -5.32 -3.17 -1.23
CA LYS A 75 -5.16 -3.80 -2.55
C LYS A 75 -4.40 -2.85 -3.46
N THR A 76 -3.27 -3.29 -3.97
CA THR A 76 -2.41 -2.49 -4.83
C THR A 76 -2.29 -3.15 -6.20
N SER A 77 -2.43 -2.37 -7.26
CA SER A 77 -2.36 -2.87 -8.62
C SER A 77 -1.62 -1.90 -9.52
N ALA A 78 -0.82 -2.44 -10.43
CA ALA A 78 -0.19 -1.65 -11.48
C ALA A 78 -1.23 -1.28 -12.54
N GLY A 79 -1.24 -0.01 -12.95
CA GLY A 79 -2.21 0.51 -13.91
C GLY A 79 -3.58 0.77 -13.29
N THR A 80 -4.58 0.94 -14.15
CA THR A 80 -5.91 1.35 -13.73
C THR A 80 -6.95 0.24 -13.73
N ASN A 81 -6.59 -0.95 -14.19
CA ASN A 81 -7.52 -2.07 -14.30
C ASN A 81 -7.46 -2.99 -13.10
N TRP A 82 -8.56 -3.06 -12.37
CA TRP A 82 -8.70 -3.99 -11.27
C TRP A 82 -9.28 -5.32 -11.77
N ARG A 83 -8.58 -6.39 -11.49
CA ARG A 83 -9.12 -7.73 -11.74
C ARG A 83 -9.92 -8.12 -10.52
N GLY A 84 -11.21 -7.82 -10.55
CA GLY A 84 -12.06 -7.76 -9.39
C GLY A 84 -12.57 -9.06 -8.80
N GLY A 85 -12.21 -10.21 -9.36
CA GLY A 85 -12.78 -11.49 -8.92
C GLY A 85 -12.58 -11.83 -7.44
N THR A 86 -11.54 -11.30 -6.82
CA THR A 86 -11.20 -11.65 -5.44
C THR A 86 -11.88 -10.76 -4.40
N PHE A 87 -12.23 -9.53 -4.76
CA PHE A 87 -12.80 -8.58 -3.79
C PHE A 87 -14.26 -8.83 -3.51
N SER A 88 -15.00 -9.25 -4.52
CA SER A 88 -16.46 -9.37 -4.44
C SER A 88 -16.93 -10.45 -3.48
N LYS A 89 -16.02 -11.30 -3.03
CA LYS A 89 -16.35 -12.44 -2.16
C LYS A 89 -16.20 -12.16 -0.68
N ARG A 90 -15.60 -11.04 -0.30
CA ARG A 90 -15.36 -10.69 1.10
C ARG A 90 -15.83 -9.27 1.37
N PRO A 91 -16.97 -9.11 2.03
CA PRO A 91 -17.39 -7.78 2.47
C PRO A 91 -16.38 -7.24 3.50
N GLY A 92 -16.18 -5.94 3.50
CA GLY A 92 -15.25 -5.31 4.43
C GLY A 92 -14.79 -3.96 3.94
N TYR A 93 -13.82 -3.42 4.63
CA TYR A 93 -13.22 -2.14 4.27
C TYR A 93 -11.94 -2.37 3.49
N TYR A 94 -11.82 -1.66 2.38
CA TYR A 94 -10.67 -1.78 1.47
C TYR A 94 -10.11 -0.43 1.12
N ILE A 95 -8.79 -0.36 0.99
CA ILE A 95 -8.10 0.76 0.39
C ILE A 95 -7.50 0.26 -0.91
N PHE A 96 -7.87 0.90 -2.02
CA PHE A 96 -7.37 0.52 -3.34
C PHE A 96 -6.31 1.53 -3.78
N VAL A 97 -5.15 1.00 -4.16
CA VAL A 97 -4.03 1.81 -4.64
C VAL A 97 -3.69 1.38 -6.06
N THR A 98 -3.65 2.34 -6.96
CA THR A 98 -3.12 2.11 -8.30
C THR A 98 -1.88 2.96 -8.49
N TYR A 99 -0.96 2.45 -9.28
CA TYR A 99 0.26 3.18 -9.59
C TYR A 99 0.69 2.91 -11.02
N GLU A 100 1.45 3.84 -11.57
CA GLU A 100 2.09 3.69 -12.87
C GLU A 100 3.58 4.00 -12.68
N LEU A 101 4.42 3.17 -13.27
CA LEU A 101 5.85 3.43 -13.29
C LEU A 101 6.18 4.22 -14.55
N ASP A 102 6.83 5.36 -14.35
CA ASP A 102 7.36 6.14 -15.44
C ASP A 102 8.63 5.44 -15.93
N GLU A 103 8.69 5.17 -17.24
CA GLU A 103 9.83 4.49 -17.86
C GLU A 103 11.15 5.28 -17.72
N ASN A 104 11.07 6.57 -17.47
CA ASN A 104 12.23 7.43 -17.30
C ASN A 104 12.76 7.47 -15.88
N ASN A 105 12.14 6.74 -14.98
CA ASN A 105 12.57 6.68 -13.59
C ASN A 105 13.18 5.32 -13.25
#